data_28f9f21997444ae614952b9348705853
#
_entry.id   28f9f21997444ae614952b9348705853
#
_cell.length_a   1.000
_cell.length_b   1.000
_cell.length_c   1.000
_cell.angle_alpha   90.00
_cell.angle_beta   90.00
_cell.angle_gamma   90.00
#
_symmetry.space_group_name_H-M   'P 1'
#
loop_
_entity.id
_entity.type
_entity.pdbx_description
1 polymer ?
#
loop_
_entity_poly.entity_id
_entity_poly.type
_entity_poly.pdbx_seq_one_letter_code
_entity_poly.pdbx_strand_id
1 'polypeptide(L)'
;AGFNNSAGNNSQIRWRMLHIQPSVGYKVNDKASVGAALVISRADMKTDSLGVSFASPGPGEKNKPDRRWGWGFKLGGIYKASDKFSIGANYESTVKYSRFDDYTDPFSPSVNRPETMSAGISFKPMGDATTFAIDGKYVAYSEEQVMGNEPGVADTGGFGWRDQKIIMIGVEHDYDDDLTLR
;
A
#
# COMPACT_ATOMS: atom_id res chain seq x y z
N ALA A 1 -9.19 9.35 9.70
CA ALA A 1 -9.74 8.88 10.96
C ALA A 1 -9.44 9.92 12.02
N GLY A 2 -10.43 10.23 12.85
CA GLY A 2 -10.28 11.15 13.99
C GLY A 2 -10.38 10.36 15.29
N PHE A 3 -9.57 10.71 16.28
CA PHE A 3 -9.62 10.15 17.62
C PHE A 3 -10.04 11.25 18.59
N ASN A 4 -11.01 10.96 19.46
CA ASN A 4 -11.36 11.86 20.54
C ASN A 4 -10.46 11.58 21.73
N ASN A 5 -9.78 12.60 22.22
CA ASN A 5 -9.10 12.52 23.51
C ASN A 5 -10.04 12.89 24.66
N SER A 6 -9.64 12.58 25.90
CA SER A 6 -10.43 12.84 27.12
C SER A 6 -10.77 14.32 27.35
N ALA A 7 -10.20 15.25 26.58
CA ALA A 7 -10.46 16.68 26.64
C ALA A 7 -11.46 17.17 25.56
N GLY A 8 -12.08 16.26 24.80
CA GLY A 8 -13.05 16.63 23.77
C GLY A 8 -12.46 17.25 22.50
N ASN A 9 -11.14 17.28 22.36
CA ASN A 9 -10.50 17.78 21.16
C ASN A 9 -10.38 16.67 20.10
N ASN A 10 -10.76 16.96 18.87
CA ASN A 10 -10.56 16.05 17.74
C ASN A 10 -9.08 16.03 17.37
N SER A 11 -8.46 14.87 17.47
CA SER A 11 -7.11 14.64 16.94
C SER A 11 -7.19 14.20 15.48
N GLN A 12 -6.45 14.85 14.60
CA GLN A 12 -6.43 14.53 13.18
C GLN A 12 -5.01 14.21 12.73
N ILE A 13 -4.86 13.08 12.04
CA ILE A 13 -3.63 12.73 11.32
C ILE A 13 -3.95 12.83 9.84
N ARG A 14 -3.16 13.62 9.13
CA ARG A 14 -3.21 13.70 7.67
C ARG A 14 -1.96 13.06 7.09
N TRP A 15 -2.17 12.03 6.30
CA TRP A 15 -1.12 11.34 5.58
C TRP A 15 -1.42 11.41 4.08
N ARG A 16 -0.47 11.94 3.31
CA ARG A 16 -0.55 12.01 1.85
C ARG A 16 0.70 11.41 1.24
N MET A 17 0.52 10.64 0.18
CA MET A 17 1.64 10.06 -0.57
C MET A 17 1.46 10.36 -2.05
N LEU A 18 2.55 10.79 -2.68
CA LEU A 18 2.70 10.91 -4.12
C LEU A 18 3.72 9.87 -4.57
N HIS A 19 3.34 9.01 -5.51
CA HIS A 19 4.21 8.01 -6.09
C HIS A 19 4.49 8.30 -7.56
N ILE A 20 5.77 8.26 -7.93
CA ILE A 20 6.24 8.25 -9.31
C ILE A 20 6.81 6.85 -9.55
N GLN A 21 6.28 6.15 -10.56
CA GLN A 21 6.60 4.74 -10.80
C GLN A 21 7.04 4.50 -12.25
N PRO A 22 8.30 4.87 -12.61
CA PRO A 22 8.85 4.44 -13.89
C PRO A 22 8.89 2.91 -13.93
N SER A 23 8.39 2.35 -15.02
CA SER A 23 8.24 0.90 -15.16
C SER A 23 8.73 0.41 -16.52
N VAL A 24 9.18 -0.82 -16.56
CA VAL A 24 9.56 -1.54 -17.76
C VAL A 24 8.88 -2.89 -17.79
N GLY A 25 8.32 -3.26 -18.94
CA GLY A 25 7.78 -4.58 -19.20
C GLY A 25 8.57 -5.26 -20.32
N TYR A 26 8.77 -6.55 -20.17
CA TYR A 26 9.45 -7.37 -21.15
C TYR A 26 8.64 -8.62 -21.48
N LYS A 27 8.37 -8.81 -22.76
CA LYS A 27 7.73 -10.03 -23.27
C LYS A 27 8.81 -11.11 -23.48
N VAL A 28 8.85 -12.07 -22.57
CA VAL A 28 9.83 -13.17 -22.61
C VAL A 28 9.54 -14.10 -23.81
N ASN A 29 8.25 -14.41 -24.01
CA ASN A 29 7.73 -15.15 -25.14
C ASN A 29 6.22 -14.88 -25.30
N ASP A 30 5.52 -15.60 -26.18
CA ASP A 30 4.09 -15.38 -26.41
C ASP A 30 3.20 -15.72 -25.21
N LYS A 31 3.72 -16.50 -24.25
CA LYS A 31 2.99 -16.91 -23.05
C LYS A 31 3.42 -16.18 -21.78
N ALA A 32 4.63 -15.62 -21.75
CA ALA A 32 5.20 -15.05 -20.53
C ALA A 32 5.66 -13.60 -20.73
N SER A 33 5.28 -12.76 -19.81
CA SER A 33 5.75 -11.37 -19.68
C SER A 33 6.14 -11.09 -18.24
N VAL A 34 7.19 -10.31 -18.05
CA VAL A 34 7.66 -9.85 -16.74
C VAL A 34 7.78 -8.33 -16.73
N GLY A 35 7.72 -7.75 -15.57
CA GLY A 35 7.83 -6.32 -15.41
C GLY A 35 8.51 -5.94 -14.10
N ALA A 36 9.12 -4.78 -14.11
CA ALA A 36 9.71 -4.16 -12.93
C ALA A 36 9.39 -2.66 -12.91
N ALA A 37 9.27 -2.10 -11.71
CA ALA A 37 9.12 -0.68 -11.51
C ALA A 37 9.94 -0.20 -10.32
N LEU A 38 10.51 0.99 -10.43
CA LEU A 38 11.05 1.73 -9.30
C LEU A 38 9.91 2.57 -8.70
N VAL A 39 9.76 2.57 -7.39
CA VAL A 39 8.81 3.42 -6.69
C VAL A 39 9.59 4.55 -6.01
N ILE A 40 9.41 5.77 -6.49
CA ILE A 40 9.90 6.98 -5.85
C ILE A 40 8.69 7.64 -5.21
N SER A 41 8.72 7.81 -3.91
CA SER A 41 7.58 8.31 -3.16
C SER A 41 7.94 9.52 -2.34
N ARG A 42 7.00 10.47 -2.26
CA ARG A 42 7.03 11.58 -1.33
C ARG A 42 5.83 11.47 -0.40
N ALA A 43 6.09 11.39 0.90
CA ALA A 43 5.06 11.40 1.93
C ALA A 43 5.03 12.76 2.63
N ASP A 44 3.82 13.28 2.83
CA ASP A 44 3.53 14.46 3.64
C ASP A 44 2.74 13.99 4.87
N MET A 45 3.28 14.16 6.07
CA MET A 45 2.59 13.87 7.33
C MET A 45 2.29 15.17 8.07
N LYS A 46 1.07 15.29 8.56
CA LYS A 46 0.67 16.36 9.47
C LYS A 46 -0.23 15.79 10.56
N THR A 47 0.03 16.12 11.81
CA THR A 47 -0.85 15.77 12.91
C THR A 47 -1.16 17.00 13.77
N ASP A 48 -2.43 17.12 14.14
CA ASP A 48 -2.93 18.13 15.06
C ASP A 48 -3.21 17.49 16.46
N SER A 49 -2.67 16.29 16.70
CA SER A 49 -2.89 15.56 17.94
C SER A 49 -2.25 16.28 19.11
N LEU A 50 -3.06 16.89 19.91
CA LEU A 50 -2.67 17.48 21.19
C LEU A 50 -3.02 16.50 22.31
N GLY A 51 -2.03 16.02 23.03
CA GLY A 51 -2.23 15.34 24.31
C GLY A 51 -2.33 13.82 24.29
N VAL A 52 -2.06 13.18 23.18
CA VAL A 52 -1.72 11.74 23.17
C VAL A 52 -0.23 11.65 22.90
N SER A 53 0.45 10.76 23.58
CA SER A 53 1.91 10.53 23.48
C SER A 53 2.40 10.08 22.09
N PHE A 54 1.63 10.34 21.04
CA PHE A 54 1.91 9.76 19.73
C PHE A 54 2.61 10.70 18.76
N ALA A 55 2.52 11.99 18.89
CA ALA A 55 3.31 12.96 18.14
C ALA A 55 3.07 14.36 18.71
N SER A 56 3.95 14.85 19.51
CA SER A 56 4.01 16.28 19.81
C SER A 56 4.89 16.93 18.75
N PRO A 57 4.38 17.93 18.01
CA PRO A 57 5.28 18.82 17.29
C PRO A 57 6.19 19.48 18.33
N GLY A 58 7.48 19.54 18.06
CA GLY A 58 8.44 20.20 18.93
C GLY A 58 8.02 21.63 19.28
N PRO A 59 8.54 22.21 20.36
CA PRO A 59 8.18 23.57 20.78
C PRO A 59 8.47 24.56 19.65
N GLY A 60 7.43 25.15 19.07
CA GLY A 60 7.51 26.19 18.04
C GLY A 60 7.03 25.82 16.64
N GLU A 61 6.78 24.54 16.33
CA GLU A 61 6.36 24.10 14.99
C GLU A 61 4.96 23.47 14.96
N LYS A 62 3.98 24.18 15.48
CA LYS A 62 2.58 23.75 15.36
C LYS A 62 2.16 23.73 13.90
N ASN A 63 1.68 22.55 13.45
CA ASN A 63 0.94 22.38 12.19
C ASN A 63 1.72 22.49 10.86
N LYS A 64 3.02 22.32 10.82
CA LYS A 64 3.72 22.17 9.55
C LYS A 64 3.73 20.72 9.08
N PRO A 65 3.48 20.46 7.79
CA PRO A 65 3.62 19.10 7.25
C PRO A 65 5.11 18.72 7.17
N ASP A 66 5.48 17.62 7.80
CA ASP A 66 6.78 17.00 7.59
C ASP A 66 6.76 16.20 6.27
N ARG A 67 7.81 16.36 5.46
CA ARG A 67 7.88 15.82 4.12
C ARG A 67 9.11 14.98 3.94
N ARG A 68 8.91 13.70 3.60
CA ARG A 68 10.01 12.75 3.43
C ARG A 68 9.92 12.03 2.10
N TRP A 69 11.09 11.72 1.57
CA TRP A 69 11.21 10.88 0.39
C TRP A 69 11.41 9.43 0.82
N GLY A 70 10.86 8.54 0.03
CA GLY A 70 11.00 7.11 0.18
C GLY A 70 11.15 6.44 -1.17
N TRP A 71 11.67 5.23 -1.17
CA TRP A 71 11.82 4.43 -2.37
C TRP A 71 11.54 2.96 -2.10
N GLY A 72 11.19 2.28 -3.14
CA GLY A 72 10.91 0.85 -3.18
C GLY A 72 10.91 0.37 -4.62
N PHE A 73 10.57 -0.88 -4.84
CA PHE A 73 10.46 -1.45 -6.17
C PHE A 73 9.26 -2.39 -6.27
N LYS A 74 8.86 -2.70 -7.50
CA LYS A 74 7.85 -3.70 -7.82
C LYS A 74 8.39 -4.65 -8.86
N LEU A 75 8.03 -5.91 -8.71
CA LEU A 75 8.29 -6.95 -9.70
C LEU A 75 6.98 -7.68 -9.97
N GLY A 76 6.76 -8.06 -11.21
CA GLY A 76 5.55 -8.79 -11.56
C GLY A 76 5.74 -9.64 -12.80
N GLY A 77 4.85 -10.60 -12.97
CA GLY A 77 4.84 -11.45 -14.13
C GLY A 77 3.46 -12.02 -14.42
N ILE A 78 3.22 -12.29 -15.69
CA ILE A 78 2.00 -12.93 -16.17
C ILE A 78 2.42 -14.11 -17.04
N TYR A 79 1.76 -15.24 -16.83
CA TYR A 79 1.91 -16.43 -17.63
C TYR A 79 0.55 -16.87 -18.20
N LYS A 80 0.45 -16.93 -19.53
CA LYS A 80 -0.70 -17.45 -20.26
C LYS A 80 -0.52 -18.95 -20.44
N ALA A 81 -1.12 -19.74 -19.56
CA ALA A 81 -1.04 -21.20 -19.66
C ALA A 81 -1.78 -21.72 -20.91
N SER A 82 -2.89 -21.05 -21.28
CA SER A 82 -3.62 -21.24 -22.52
C SER A 82 -4.30 -19.93 -22.95
N ASP A 83 -5.01 -19.92 -24.08
CA ASP A 83 -5.81 -18.78 -24.52
C ASP A 83 -6.94 -18.44 -23.53
N LYS A 84 -7.33 -19.43 -22.74
CA LYS A 84 -8.44 -19.30 -21.77
C LYS A 84 -7.98 -19.16 -20.31
N PHE A 85 -6.71 -19.34 -20.00
CA PHE A 85 -6.24 -19.37 -18.63
C PHE A 85 -4.91 -18.62 -18.46
N SER A 86 -4.90 -17.66 -17.55
CA SER A 86 -3.69 -16.90 -17.21
C SER A 86 -3.48 -16.86 -15.70
N ILE A 87 -2.22 -16.79 -15.31
CA ILE A 87 -1.77 -16.63 -13.92
C ILE A 87 -0.91 -15.38 -13.86
N GLY A 88 -1.11 -14.57 -12.85
CA GLY A 88 -0.29 -13.40 -12.57
C GLY A 88 0.20 -13.38 -11.12
N ALA A 89 1.39 -12.82 -10.91
CA ALA A 89 1.89 -12.55 -9.58
C ALA A 89 2.63 -11.21 -9.56
N ASN A 90 2.56 -10.52 -8.43
CA ASN A 90 3.21 -9.25 -8.20
C ASN A 90 3.77 -9.17 -6.77
N TYR A 91 4.96 -8.61 -6.66
CA TYR A 91 5.62 -8.27 -5.42
C TYR A 91 5.91 -6.77 -5.38
N GLU A 92 5.57 -6.13 -4.30
CA GLU A 92 5.89 -4.74 -4.01
C GLU A 92 6.71 -4.69 -2.72
N SER A 93 7.94 -4.20 -2.79
CA SER A 93 8.77 -4.05 -1.61
C SER A 93 8.20 -2.99 -0.66
N THR A 94 8.60 -3.03 0.61
CA THR A 94 8.46 -1.88 1.50
C THR A 94 8.96 -0.61 0.82
N VAL A 95 8.16 0.46 0.85
CA VAL A 95 8.65 1.80 0.52
C VAL A 95 9.18 2.42 1.79
N LYS A 96 10.52 2.51 1.88
CA LYS A 96 11.22 3.06 3.05
C LYS A 96 11.35 4.56 2.92
N TYR A 97 10.81 5.29 3.90
CA TYR A 97 10.94 6.75 4.01
C TYR A 97 12.06 7.14 4.96
N SER A 98 12.64 8.31 4.75
CA SER A 98 13.49 8.95 5.76
C SER A 98 12.68 9.26 7.01
N ARG A 99 13.35 9.38 8.16
CA ARG A 99 12.68 9.69 9.44
C ARG A 99 11.93 11.00 9.37
N PHE A 100 10.78 11.05 10.05
CA PHE A 100 9.98 12.27 10.22
C PHE A 100 10.48 13.01 11.47
N ASP A 101 11.56 13.80 11.31
CA ASP A 101 12.29 14.41 12.41
C ASP A 101 11.58 15.63 13.04
N ASP A 102 10.58 16.17 12.36
CA ASP A 102 9.78 17.30 12.86
C ASP A 102 8.79 16.87 13.97
N TYR A 103 8.66 15.55 14.19
CA TYR A 103 7.84 14.98 15.26
C TYR A 103 8.70 14.18 16.22
N THR A 104 8.61 14.54 17.51
CA THR A 104 9.25 13.78 18.58
C THR A 104 8.37 12.63 19.01
N ASP A 105 8.97 11.49 19.28
CA ASP A 105 8.41 10.18 19.65
C ASP A 105 6.87 10.04 19.72
N PRO A 106 6.32 8.97 19.21
CA PRO A 106 6.86 7.66 18.84
C PRO A 106 7.09 7.45 17.34
N PHE A 107 6.97 8.49 16.49
CA PHE A 107 7.26 8.42 15.07
C PHE A 107 8.76 8.55 14.75
N SER A 108 9.58 8.42 15.77
CA SER A 108 11.04 8.26 15.63
C SER A 108 11.43 7.14 14.67
N PRO A 109 10.71 6.01 14.54
CA PRO A 109 10.83 5.13 13.38
C PRO A 109 10.15 5.76 12.15
N SER A 110 10.68 5.45 10.98
CA SER A 110 10.05 5.86 9.71
C SER A 110 8.70 5.17 9.54
N VAL A 111 7.68 5.91 9.13
CA VAL A 111 6.39 5.33 8.77
C VAL A 111 6.49 4.83 7.33
N ASN A 112 6.82 3.58 7.15
CA ASN A 112 7.01 2.97 5.85
C ASN A 112 5.67 2.47 5.26
N ARG A 113 5.63 2.32 3.94
CA ARG A 113 4.55 1.59 3.29
C ARG A 113 4.92 0.10 3.29
N PRO A 114 4.09 -0.79 3.85
CA PRO A 114 4.42 -2.21 3.99
C PRO A 114 4.59 -2.90 2.64
N GLU A 115 5.35 -3.97 2.65
CA GLU A 115 5.45 -4.83 1.50
C GLU A 115 4.10 -5.48 1.18
N THR A 116 3.94 -5.83 -0.08
CA THR A 116 2.69 -6.41 -0.57
C THR A 116 3.00 -7.50 -1.59
N MET A 117 2.33 -8.62 -1.45
CA MET A 117 2.34 -9.71 -2.41
C MET A 117 0.95 -9.93 -2.95
N SER A 118 0.81 -10.20 -4.23
CA SER A 118 -0.45 -10.62 -4.83
C SER A 118 -0.24 -11.68 -5.90
N ALA A 119 -1.20 -12.56 -6.02
CA ALA A 119 -1.27 -13.53 -7.10
C ALA A 119 -2.72 -13.75 -7.49
N GLY A 120 -2.94 -14.01 -8.77
CA GLY A 120 -4.29 -14.21 -9.28
C GLY A 120 -4.31 -15.07 -10.52
N ILE A 121 -5.50 -15.52 -10.82
CA ILE A 121 -5.82 -16.30 -12.03
C ILE A 121 -6.96 -15.64 -12.77
N SER A 122 -6.95 -15.74 -14.08
CA SER A 122 -8.10 -15.41 -14.92
C SER A 122 -8.45 -16.58 -15.81
N PHE A 123 -9.75 -16.76 -16.02
CA PHE A 123 -10.30 -17.90 -16.77
C PHE A 123 -11.48 -17.49 -17.64
N LYS A 124 -11.51 -17.96 -18.88
CA LYS A 124 -12.57 -17.73 -19.89
C LYS A 124 -13.30 -19.03 -20.20
N PRO A 125 -14.38 -19.38 -19.46
CA PRO A 125 -15.06 -20.67 -19.62
C PRO A 125 -15.88 -20.80 -20.90
N MET A 126 -16.54 -19.70 -21.33
CA MET A 126 -17.56 -19.68 -22.38
C MET A 126 -17.12 -18.79 -23.56
N GLY A 127 -16.18 -19.28 -24.37
CA GLY A 127 -15.65 -18.44 -25.45
C GLY A 127 -14.82 -17.28 -24.91
N ASP A 128 -14.68 -16.20 -25.69
CA ASP A 128 -13.83 -15.07 -25.32
C ASP A 128 -14.61 -13.93 -24.62
N ALA A 129 -15.94 -14.01 -24.63
CA ALA A 129 -16.78 -12.92 -24.15
C ALA A 129 -16.84 -12.78 -22.61
N THR A 130 -16.54 -13.83 -21.84
CA THR A 130 -16.63 -13.76 -20.38
C THR A 130 -15.30 -14.14 -19.72
N THR A 131 -14.82 -13.27 -18.85
CA THR A 131 -13.61 -13.52 -18.06
C THR A 131 -13.97 -13.51 -16.57
N PHE A 132 -13.56 -14.56 -15.86
CA PHE A 132 -13.58 -14.60 -14.39
C PHE A 132 -12.17 -14.39 -13.88
N ALA A 133 -12.03 -13.63 -12.79
CA ALA A 133 -10.76 -13.41 -12.11
C ALA A 133 -10.89 -13.66 -10.62
N ILE A 134 -9.88 -14.26 -10.03
CA ILE A 134 -9.74 -14.40 -8.57
C ILE A 134 -8.33 -14.01 -8.22
N ASP A 135 -8.20 -13.05 -7.29
CA ASP A 135 -6.92 -12.54 -6.82
C ASP A 135 -6.83 -12.68 -5.30
N GLY A 136 -5.65 -13.06 -4.83
CA GLY A 136 -5.26 -13.01 -3.44
C GLY A 136 -4.20 -11.94 -3.23
N LYS A 137 -4.34 -11.14 -2.17
CA LYS A 137 -3.36 -10.12 -1.79
C LYS A 137 -3.02 -10.22 -0.32
N TYR A 138 -1.74 -10.13 0.00
CA TYR A 138 -1.19 -10.06 1.34
C TYR A 138 -0.48 -8.73 1.54
N VAL A 139 -0.70 -8.09 2.69
CA VAL A 139 -0.05 -6.84 3.09
C VAL A 139 0.55 -7.03 4.48
N ALA A 140 1.87 -6.90 4.60
CA ALA A 140 2.65 -7.17 5.80
C ALA A 140 2.70 -5.95 6.74
N TYR A 141 1.57 -5.59 7.34
CA TYR A 141 1.50 -4.44 8.26
C TYR A 141 2.26 -4.68 9.57
N SER A 142 2.29 -5.92 10.07
CA SER A 142 2.95 -6.25 11.34
C SER A 142 4.48 -6.12 11.29
N GLU A 143 5.07 -6.13 10.11
CA GLU A 143 6.51 -5.99 9.94
C GLU A 143 6.99 -4.52 10.01
N GLU A 144 6.06 -3.57 9.88
CA GLU A 144 6.37 -2.15 9.95
C GLU A 144 6.15 -1.60 11.36
N GLN A 145 7.20 -1.11 11.99
CA GLN A 145 7.21 -0.73 13.40
C GLN A 145 6.04 0.17 13.81
N VAL A 146 5.80 1.28 13.11
CA VAL A 146 4.73 2.21 13.44
C VAL A 146 3.34 1.61 13.20
N MET A 147 3.21 0.68 12.26
CA MET A 147 1.93 0.05 11.96
C MET A 147 1.67 -1.16 12.85
N GLY A 148 2.66 -2.03 13.03
CA GLY A 148 2.52 -3.33 13.69
C GLY A 148 2.75 -3.35 15.19
N ASN A 149 3.62 -2.48 15.72
CA ASN A 149 3.91 -2.46 17.15
C ASN A 149 2.67 -2.19 18.00
N GLU A 150 2.65 -2.71 19.21
CA GLU A 150 1.53 -2.55 20.13
C GLU A 150 1.33 -1.09 20.54
N PRO A 151 0.06 -0.61 20.62
CA PRO A 151 -0.24 0.73 21.09
C PRO A 151 0.14 0.93 22.57
N GLY A 152 0.62 2.11 22.89
CA GLY A 152 0.87 2.50 24.29
C GLY A 152 2.19 2.06 24.89
N VAL A 153 3.07 1.43 24.12
CA VAL A 153 4.43 1.13 24.54
C VAL A 153 5.31 2.36 24.33
N ALA A 154 5.97 2.84 25.39
CA ALA A 154 6.88 3.98 25.28
C ALA A 154 8.02 3.68 24.30
N ASP A 155 8.38 4.67 23.49
CA ASP A 155 9.50 4.68 22.53
C ASP A 155 9.38 3.67 21.35
N THR A 156 8.49 2.71 21.40
CA THR A 156 8.33 1.66 20.37
C THR A 156 6.87 1.42 19.96
N GLY A 157 5.93 2.19 20.48
CA GLY A 157 4.51 2.01 20.21
C GLY A 157 4.13 2.23 18.75
N GLY A 158 3.07 1.57 18.34
CA GLY A 158 2.51 1.66 17.00
C GLY A 158 0.98 1.63 17.01
N PHE A 159 0.40 1.30 15.86
CA PHE A 159 -1.07 1.21 15.71
C PHE A 159 -1.63 -0.18 16.05
N GLY A 160 -0.78 -1.18 16.25
CA GLY A 160 -1.19 -2.57 16.51
C GLY A 160 -1.86 -3.22 15.30
N TRP A 161 -1.56 -2.76 14.09
CA TRP A 161 -2.17 -3.32 12.88
C TRP A 161 -1.58 -4.70 12.60
N ARG A 162 -2.45 -5.58 12.13
CA ARG A 162 -2.08 -6.93 11.72
C ARG A 162 -2.04 -7.03 10.22
N ASP A 163 -1.35 -8.05 9.73
CA ASP A 163 -1.30 -8.36 8.31
C ASP A 163 -2.69 -8.58 7.73
N GLN A 164 -2.86 -8.11 6.52
CA GLN A 164 -4.12 -8.25 5.80
C GLN A 164 -3.99 -9.31 4.71
N LYS A 165 -5.00 -10.18 4.65
CA LYS A 165 -5.23 -11.14 3.57
C LYS A 165 -6.53 -10.75 2.89
N ILE A 166 -6.46 -10.45 1.60
CA ILE A 166 -7.57 -9.92 0.81
C ILE A 166 -7.82 -10.89 -0.33
N ILE A 167 -9.06 -11.28 -0.54
CA ILE A 167 -9.51 -12.04 -1.71
C ILE A 167 -10.40 -11.12 -2.53
N MET A 168 -10.15 -11.05 -3.83
CA MET A 168 -10.93 -10.28 -4.78
C MET A 168 -11.44 -11.22 -5.87
N ILE A 169 -12.70 -11.06 -6.25
CA ILE A 169 -13.35 -11.82 -7.31
C ILE A 169 -13.91 -10.82 -8.30
N GLY A 170 -13.62 -11.02 -9.57
CA GLY A 170 -14.09 -10.17 -10.65
C GLY A 170 -14.69 -10.99 -11.79
N VAL A 171 -15.67 -10.39 -12.45
CA VAL A 171 -16.26 -10.91 -13.69
C VAL A 171 -16.29 -9.77 -14.69
N GLU A 172 -15.86 -10.05 -15.90
CA GLU A 172 -15.97 -9.15 -17.05
C GLU A 172 -16.73 -9.89 -18.14
N HIS A 173 -17.70 -9.22 -18.78
CA HIS A 173 -18.48 -9.76 -19.87
C HIS A 173 -18.61 -8.72 -20.99
N ASP A 174 -18.09 -9.06 -22.16
CA ASP A 174 -18.26 -8.31 -23.38
C ASP A 174 -19.63 -8.67 -23.97
N TYR A 175 -20.60 -7.77 -23.84
CA TYR A 175 -21.96 -7.97 -24.32
C TYR A 175 -22.03 -7.80 -25.84
N ASP A 176 -21.37 -6.78 -26.35
CA ASP A 176 -21.17 -6.50 -27.78
C ASP A 176 -19.86 -5.72 -27.99
N ASP A 177 -19.61 -5.24 -29.21
CA ASP A 177 -18.37 -4.54 -29.57
C ASP A 177 -18.19 -3.19 -28.83
N ASP A 178 -19.30 -2.62 -28.31
CA ASP A 178 -19.33 -1.28 -27.69
C ASP A 178 -19.54 -1.34 -26.16
N LEU A 179 -20.04 -2.45 -25.61
CA LEU A 179 -20.44 -2.56 -24.21
C LEU A 179 -19.75 -3.72 -23.49
N THR A 180 -18.92 -3.39 -22.52
CA THR A 180 -18.33 -4.34 -21.55
C THR A 180 -18.87 -4.07 -20.14
N LEU A 181 -19.36 -5.12 -19.49
CA LEU A 181 -19.81 -5.10 -18.09
C LEU A 181 -18.71 -5.64 -17.17
N ARG A 182 -18.47 -4.97 -16.04
CA ARG A 182 -17.47 -5.36 -15.04
C ARG A 182 -18.05 -5.26 -13.63
#